data_b015f6339c07c7eaf38929cb81aaa3bf
#
_entry.id   b015f6339c07c7eaf38929cb81aaa3bf
#
_cell.length_a   1.000
_cell.length_b   1.000
_cell.length_c   1.000
_cell.angle_alpha   90.00
_cell.angle_beta   90.00
_cell.angle_gamma   90.00
#
_symmetry.space_group_name_H-M   'P 1'
#
loop_
_entity.id
_entity.type
_entity.pdbx_description
1 polymer ?
#
loop_
_entity_poly.entity_id
_entity_poly.type
_entity_poly.pdbx_seq_one_letter_code
_entity_poly.pdbx_strand_id
1 'polypeptide(L)'
;MTSRPRAYGVASAGHGLGHPGVHLTVNYTPVYFLPSGDRAGGYTCSMATDPLDDVVRMPGPSVVRFGFDVLDRVEQAVAMVKERLKRAVTALETAGIPHAVAGGNAVAAWVSRIDPAAVRTTVGVDILIDRADLERATAALEAVGFVHSFTFGIHIFVDGPQGKAREAVHILFAGEPVKPADPVAAPDLSATDLHEGYRIVDLDQLITMKLTAFRLKDRVHLLDMIDVGLIDGQTVARLPAPLQPRLEELLANPDG
;
A
#
# COMPACT_ATOMS: atom_id res chain seq x y z
N MET A 1 -5.52 36.01 -18.38
CA MET A 1 -5.84 35.27 -17.11
C MET A 1 -7.31 34.93 -17.19
N THR A 2 -7.61 33.69 -17.57
CA THR A 2 -8.99 33.21 -17.74
C THR A 2 -9.39 32.41 -16.48
N SER A 3 -10.27 33.02 -15.68
CA SER A 3 -10.86 32.36 -14.50
C SER A 3 -11.88 31.30 -14.94
N ARG A 4 -11.72 30.05 -14.45
CA ARG A 4 -12.69 28.96 -14.65
C ARG A 4 -13.91 29.16 -13.73
N PRO A 5 -15.13 28.89 -14.19
CA PRO A 5 -16.33 28.97 -13.35
C PRO A 5 -16.37 27.86 -12.28
N ARG A 6 -16.81 28.22 -11.08
CA ARG A 6 -17.12 27.26 -10.01
C ARG A 6 -18.56 26.78 -10.14
N ALA A 7 -18.77 25.48 -10.07
CA ALA A 7 -20.11 24.89 -10.04
C ALA A 7 -20.54 24.65 -8.57
N TYR A 8 -21.79 25.04 -8.25
CA TYR A 8 -22.46 24.72 -6.99
C TYR A 8 -23.70 23.87 -7.28
N GLY A 9 -23.85 22.73 -6.60
CA GLY A 9 -24.98 21.83 -6.76
C GLY A 9 -25.98 21.97 -5.61
N VAL A 10 -27.27 21.97 -5.91
CA VAL A 10 -28.34 21.89 -4.93
C VAL A 10 -28.97 20.51 -5.02
N ALA A 11 -29.03 19.78 -3.91
CA ALA A 11 -29.67 18.47 -3.81
C ALA A 11 -31.09 18.64 -3.20
N SER A 12 -32.12 18.09 -3.84
CA SER A 12 -33.45 17.93 -3.25
C SER A 12 -33.75 16.46 -3.06
N ALA A 13 -34.14 16.07 -1.84
CA ALA A 13 -34.57 14.72 -1.51
C ALA A 13 -36.11 14.62 -1.54
N GLY A 14 -36.64 13.71 -2.37
CA GLY A 14 -38.07 13.36 -2.36
C GLY A 14 -38.29 12.04 -1.59
N HIS A 15 -39.23 12.00 -0.66
CA HIS A 15 -39.62 10.81 0.08
C HIS A 15 -40.73 10.06 -0.67
N GLY A 16 -40.47 8.78 -0.97
CA GLY A 16 -41.48 7.82 -1.45
C GLY A 16 -41.43 6.55 -0.64
N LEU A 17 -42.53 6.17 -0.03
CA LEU A 17 -42.73 4.95 0.77
C LEU A 17 -43.01 3.74 -0.13
N GLY A 18 -42.28 2.61 0.05
CA GLY A 18 -42.77 1.28 -0.42
C GLY A 18 -41.74 0.32 -0.96
N HIS A 19 -41.26 -0.59 -0.12
CA HIS A 19 -40.65 -1.93 -0.39
C HIS A 19 -39.26 -2.12 -1.04
N PRO A 20 -38.55 -3.29 -0.79
CA PRO A 20 -37.10 -3.32 -0.65
C PRO A 20 -36.35 -3.38 -1.99
N GLY A 21 -35.67 -2.31 -2.25
CA GLY A 21 -34.87 -2.08 -3.44
C GLY A 21 -34.76 -0.58 -3.66
N VAL A 22 -34.18 0.15 -2.70
CA VAL A 22 -34.09 1.62 -2.82
C VAL A 22 -33.05 1.97 -3.88
N HIS A 23 -33.50 2.23 -5.10
CA HIS A 23 -32.72 2.94 -6.10
C HIS A 23 -32.82 4.45 -5.82
N LEU A 24 -31.80 5.02 -5.20
CA LEU A 24 -31.67 6.47 -5.10
C LEU A 24 -31.17 7.00 -6.45
N THR A 25 -32.07 7.55 -7.25
CA THR A 25 -31.70 8.29 -8.46
C THR A 25 -31.51 9.76 -8.07
N VAL A 26 -30.27 10.24 -8.00
CA VAL A 26 -29.99 11.66 -7.84
C VAL A 26 -29.82 12.28 -9.22
N ASN A 27 -30.82 13.04 -9.65
CA ASN A 27 -30.72 13.80 -10.90
C ASN A 27 -29.96 15.10 -10.65
N TYR A 28 -28.76 15.19 -11.18
CA TYR A 28 -28.00 16.44 -11.22
C TYR A 28 -28.35 17.21 -12.52
N THR A 29 -28.97 18.37 -12.38
CA THR A 29 -29.08 19.32 -13.48
C THR A 29 -27.99 20.39 -13.30
N PRO A 30 -26.95 20.42 -14.13
CA PRO A 30 -25.95 21.47 -14.03
C PRO A 30 -26.57 22.83 -14.50
N VAL A 31 -26.56 23.82 -13.62
CA VAL A 31 -26.90 25.20 -13.97
C VAL A 31 -25.61 25.92 -14.30
N TYR A 32 -25.48 26.37 -15.55
CA TYR A 32 -24.35 27.20 -15.98
C TYR A 32 -24.74 28.67 -15.92
N PHE A 33 -23.98 29.49 -15.20
CA PHE A 33 -24.07 30.95 -15.25
C PHE A 33 -23.05 31.48 -16.26
N LEU A 34 -23.53 32.11 -17.29
CA LEU A 34 -22.71 32.89 -18.21
C LEU A 34 -22.73 34.35 -17.75
N PRO A 35 -21.60 35.06 -17.68
CA PRO A 35 -21.60 36.49 -17.37
C PRO A 35 -22.10 37.27 -18.58
N SER A 36 -23.20 37.96 -18.42
CA SER A 36 -23.64 38.99 -19.38
C SER A 36 -22.79 40.24 -19.15
N GLY A 37 -22.11 40.67 -20.19
CA GLY A 37 -21.30 41.88 -20.13
C GLY A 37 -22.19 43.14 -20.27
N ASP A 38 -22.74 43.63 -19.16
CA ASP A 38 -23.15 44.99 -19.02
C ASP A 38 -23.09 45.46 -17.57
N ARG A 39 -22.68 46.70 -17.38
CA ARG A 39 -22.31 47.35 -16.14
C ARG A 39 -23.55 47.73 -15.30
N ALA A 40 -24.25 46.75 -14.75
CA ALA A 40 -25.13 46.99 -13.59
C ALA A 40 -25.51 45.63 -13.01
N GLY A 41 -25.11 45.37 -11.79
CA GLY A 41 -25.19 44.08 -11.15
C GLY A 41 -26.58 43.47 -10.92
N GLY A 42 -27.16 42.93 -11.97
CA GLY A 42 -28.40 42.16 -11.95
C GLY A 42 -28.24 40.87 -12.74
N TYR A 43 -28.47 39.73 -12.10
CA TYR A 43 -28.52 38.43 -12.76
C TYR A 43 -29.94 38.15 -13.22
N THR A 44 -30.18 38.08 -14.54
CA THR A 44 -31.47 37.64 -15.11
C THR A 44 -31.33 36.19 -15.56
N CYS A 45 -32.25 35.33 -15.10
CA CYS A 45 -32.40 33.97 -15.59
C CYS A 45 -33.23 34.01 -16.89
N SER A 46 -32.63 33.75 -18.05
CA SER A 46 -33.34 33.59 -19.32
C SER A 46 -33.46 32.09 -19.61
N MET A 47 -34.70 31.58 -19.67
CA MET A 47 -35.00 30.32 -20.29
C MET A 47 -35.08 30.53 -21.79
N ALA A 48 -34.07 30.08 -22.53
CA ALA A 48 -34.14 30.04 -23.97
C ALA A 48 -34.89 28.78 -24.40
N THR A 49 -36.09 28.94 -24.91
CA THR A 49 -36.81 27.96 -25.72
C THR A 49 -36.54 28.29 -27.18
N ASP A 50 -35.75 27.44 -27.86
CA ASP A 50 -35.66 27.50 -29.30
C ASP A 50 -35.61 26.09 -29.89
N PRO A 51 -36.35 25.82 -31.00
CA PRO A 51 -36.63 24.45 -31.41
C PRO A 51 -35.57 23.95 -32.42
N LEU A 52 -35.09 22.71 -32.12
CA LEU A 52 -34.75 21.66 -33.09
C LEU A 52 -33.88 22.01 -34.32
N ASP A 53 -32.62 21.71 -34.26
CA ASP A 53 -31.94 20.74 -35.15
C ASP A 53 -30.42 20.89 -34.98
N ASP A 54 -29.89 20.23 -34.04
CA ASP A 54 -28.55 19.62 -34.01
C ASP A 54 -28.37 18.99 -32.63
N VAL A 55 -28.95 17.81 -32.46
CA VAL A 55 -28.71 16.98 -31.27
C VAL A 55 -27.31 16.42 -31.41
N VAL A 56 -26.29 17.16 -30.99
CA VAL A 56 -25.05 16.57 -30.53
C VAL A 56 -25.41 15.66 -29.36
N ARG A 57 -25.48 14.39 -29.62
CA ARG A 57 -25.72 13.34 -28.64
C ARG A 57 -24.58 13.36 -27.62
N MET A 58 -24.74 14.19 -26.59
CA MET A 58 -23.86 14.16 -25.43
C MET A 58 -23.85 12.72 -24.91
N PRO A 59 -22.69 12.12 -24.60
CA PRO A 59 -22.68 10.83 -23.92
C PRO A 59 -23.53 11.01 -22.67
N GLY A 60 -24.53 10.13 -22.52
CA GLY A 60 -25.47 10.17 -21.39
C GLY A 60 -24.66 10.19 -20.08
N PRO A 61 -25.26 10.67 -18.97
CA PRO A 61 -24.60 10.77 -17.71
C PRO A 61 -23.95 9.40 -17.42
N SER A 62 -22.63 9.37 -17.32
CA SER A 62 -21.93 8.22 -16.84
C SER A 62 -22.47 7.96 -15.44
N VAL A 63 -23.30 6.91 -15.31
CA VAL A 63 -23.79 6.45 -14.02
C VAL A 63 -22.53 6.13 -13.23
N VAL A 64 -22.16 7.00 -12.30
CA VAL A 64 -21.15 6.69 -11.30
C VAL A 64 -21.81 5.60 -10.44
N ARG A 65 -21.55 4.36 -10.79
CA ARG A 65 -21.90 3.23 -9.95
C ARG A 65 -21.02 3.37 -8.71
N PHE A 66 -21.59 3.85 -7.62
CA PHE A 66 -21.05 3.66 -6.29
C PHE A 66 -21.22 2.15 -5.98
N GLY A 67 -20.35 1.34 -6.61
CA GLY A 67 -20.27 -0.06 -6.33
C GLY A 67 -19.12 -0.32 -5.36
N PHE A 68 -19.15 -1.45 -4.70
CA PHE A 68 -18.05 -1.97 -3.86
C PHE A 68 -16.79 -2.32 -4.68
N ASP A 69 -16.73 -1.96 -5.96
CA ASP A 69 -15.63 -2.21 -6.91
C ASP A 69 -14.25 -1.75 -6.38
N VAL A 70 -14.24 -0.77 -5.47
CA VAL A 70 -12.99 -0.34 -4.81
C VAL A 70 -12.52 -1.41 -3.83
N LEU A 71 -13.43 -1.99 -3.06
CA LEU A 71 -13.12 -3.06 -2.09
C LEU A 71 -12.69 -4.32 -2.83
N ASP A 72 -13.38 -4.69 -3.91
CA ASP A 72 -13.00 -5.82 -4.75
C ASP A 72 -11.58 -5.65 -5.33
N ARG A 73 -11.22 -4.42 -5.73
CA ARG A 73 -9.86 -4.12 -6.20
C ARG A 73 -8.82 -4.19 -5.10
N VAL A 74 -9.15 -3.78 -3.88
CA VAL A 74 -8.27 -3.93 -2.72
C VAL A 74 -8.05 -5.41 -2.42
N GLU A 75 -9.10 -6.21 -2.39
CA GLU A 75 -9.02 -7.66 -2.18
C GLU A 75 -8.14 -8.34 -3.25
N GLN A 76 -8.34 -8.01 -4.53
CA GLN A 76 -7.52 -8.51 -5.62
C GLN A 76 -6.04 -8.10 -5.46
N ALA A 77 -5.77 -6.86 -5.07
CA ALA A 77 -4.39 -6.39 -4.86
C ALA A 77 -3.71 -7.16 -3.73
N VAL A 78 -4.41 -7.43 -2.63
CA VAL A 78 -3.92 -8.25 -1.51
C VAL A 78 -3.66 -9.68 -1.96
N ALA A 79 -4.59 -10.29 -2.71
CA ALA A 79 -4.44 -11.64 -3.25
C ALA A 79 -3.21 -11.77 -4.16
N MET A 80 -2.94 -10.76 -4.99
CA MET A 80 -1.74 -10.73 -5.85
C MET A 80 -0.44 -10.69 -5.04
N VAL A 81 -0.39 -9.93 -3.95
CA VAL A 81 0.80 -9.90 -3.07
C VAL A 81 1.00 -11.25 -2.38
N LYS A 82 -0.08 -11.84 -1.86
CA LYS A 82 -0.05 -13.15 -1.22
C LYS A 82 0.43 -14.25 -2.18
N GLU A 83 -0.06 -14.23 -3.43
CA GLU A 83 0.36 -15.20 -4.45
C GLU A 83 1.84 -15.04 -4.81
N ARG A 84 2.31 -13.80 -4.97
CA ARG A 84 3.72 -13.49 -5.25
C ARG A 84 4.62 -13.95 -4.11
N LEU A 85 4.25 -13.65 -2.87
CA LEU A 85 4.98 -14.09 -1.68
C LEU A 85 5.08 -15.61 -1.64
N LYS A 86 3.95 -16.31 -1.77
CA LYS A 86 3.89 -17.77 -1.74
C LYS A 86 4.76 -18.40 -2.82
N ARG A 87 4.65 -17.91 -4.05
CA ARG A 87 5.43 -18.42 -5.20
C ARG A 87 6.93 -18.22 -4.98
N ALA A 88 7.35 -17.05 -4.49
CA ALA A 88 8.77 -16.78 -4.22
C ALA A 88 9.31 -17.66 -3.09
N VAL A 89 8.62 -17.73 -1.97
CA VAL A 89 9.02 -18.57 -0.82
C VAL A 89 9.08 -20.05 -1.23
N THR A 90 8.05 -20.58 -1.90
CA THR A 90 8.05 -21.99 -2.34
C THR A 90 9.20 -22.30 -3.31
N ALA A 91 9.55 -21.37 -4.19
CA ALA A 91 10.69 -21.56 -5.11
C ALA A 91 12.02 -21.66 -4.33
N LEU A 92 12.23 -20.76 -3.37
CA LEU A 92 13.44 -20.76 -2.53
C LEU A 92 13.51 -22.01 -1.63
N GLU A 93 12.40 -22.40 -1.02
CA GLU A 93 12.31 -23.63 -0.23
C GLU A 93 12.63 -24.88 -1.07
N THR A 94 12.04 -24.99 -2.27
CA THR A 94 12.28 -26.12 -3.18
C THR A 94 13.74 -26.19 -3.60
N ALA A 95 14.41 -25.05 -3.75
CA ALA A 95 15.84 -24.96 -4.06
C ALA A 95 16.75 -25.17 -2.84
N GLY A 96 16.17 -25.36 -1.64
CA GLY A 96 16.92 -25.54 -0.39
C GLY A 96 17.75 -24.28 -0.02
N ILE A 97 17.22 -23.11 -0.28
CA ILE A 97 17.88 -21.82 0.00
C ILE A 97 17.36 -21.28 1.33
N PRO A 98 18.22 -21.10 2.35
CA PRO A 98 17.84 -20.45 3.59
C PRO A 98 17.35 -19.01 3.31
N HIS A 99 16.18 -18.67 3.84
CA HIS A 99 15.60 -17.34 3.64
C HIS A 99 14.62 -16.98 4.75
N ALA A 100 14.33 -15.69 4.88
CA ALA A 100 13.26 -15.21 5.74
C ALA A 100 12.52 -14.04 5.09
N VAL A 101 11.20 -14.00 5.24
CA VAL A 101 10.39 -12.85 4.82
C VAL A 101 10.61 -11.71 5.79
N ALA A 102 10.84 -10.53 5.25
CA ALA A 102 11.08 -9.30 5.98
C ALA A 102 10.05 -8.21 5.60
N GLY A 103 10.35 -6.98 5.93
CA GLY A 103 9.61 -5.81 5.46
C GLY A 103 8.17 -5.74 5.94
N GLY A 104 7.28 -5.29 5.06
CA GLY A 104 5.86 -5.10 5.39
C GLY A 104 5.10 -6.41 5.59
N ASN A 105 5.46 -7.47 4.86
CA ASN A 105 4.82 -8.79 5.02
C ASN A 105 5.16 -9.43 6.38
N ALA A 106 6.38 -9.25 6.88
CA ALA A 106 6.73 -9.72 8.23
C ALA A 106 5.99 -8.92 9.30
N VAL A 107 5.83 -7.59 9.14
CA VAL A 107 4.99 -6.79 10.04
C VAL A 107 3.55 -7.29 10.05
N ALA A 108 2.96 -7.49 8.87
CA ALA A 108 1.61 -8.04 8.75
C ALA A 108 1.48 -9.40 9.45
N ALA A 109 2.47 -10.29 9.30
CA ALA A 109 2.50 -11.59 9.96
C ALA A 109 2.55 -11.46 11.50
N TRP A 110 3.38 -10.58 12.05
CA TRP A 110 3.47 -10.36 13.49
C TRP A 110 2.19 -9.72 14.05
N VAL A 111 1.68 -8.65 13.41
CA VAL A 111 0.45 -7.95 13.83
C VAL A 111 -0.74 -8.90 13.81
N SER A 112 -0.88 -9.75 12.77
CA SER A 112 -2.00 -10.68 12.64
C SER A 112 -2.10 -11.72 13.75
N ARG A 113 -1.01 -11.99 14.47
CA ARG A 113 -1.01 -12.90 15.64
C ARG A 113 -1.72 -12.32 16.85
N ILE A 114 -1.80 -10.98 16.91
CA ILE A 114 -2.42 -10.25 18.03
C ILE A 114 -3.79 -9.74 17.61
N ASP A 115 -3.87 -9.00 16.51
CA ASP A 115 -5.11 -8.47 15.93
C ASP A 115 -5.12 -8.57 14.40
N PRO A 116 -5.82 -9.55 13.83
CA PRO A 116 -5.97 -9.66 12.38
C PRO A 116 -6.64 -8.45 11.72
N ALA A 117 -7.44 -7.66 12.44
CA ALA A 117 -8.11 -6.49 11.91
C ALA A 117 -7.17 -5.26 11.78
N ALA A 118 -6.08 -5.23 12.55
CA ALA A 118 -5.07 -4.18 12.51
C ALA A 118 -4.03 -4.35 11.39
N VAL A 119 -4.11 -5.43 10.59
CA VAL A 119 -3.14 -5.72 9.54
C VAL A 119 -3.19 -4.71 8.41
N ARG A 120 -2.05 -4.06 8.13
CA ARG A 120 -1.87 -3.25 6.92
C ARG A 120 -1.36 -4.07 5.74
N THR A 121 -1.87 -3.74 4.57
CA THR A 121 -1.42 -4.34 3.32
C THR A 121 -0.12 -3.69 2.83
N THR A 122 0.73 -4.48 2.20
CA THR A 122 1.96 -4.04 1.53
C THR A 122 1.90 -4.41 0.05
N VAL A 123 2.71 -3.77 -0.77
CA VAL A 123 2.68 -3.97 -2.23
C VAL A 123 3.83 -4.88 -2.69
N GLY A 124 5.01 -4.71 -2.10
CA GLY A 124 6.21 -5.49 -2.42
C GLY A 124 6.43 -6.62 -1.43
N VAL A 125 7.33 -7.52 -1.78
CA VAL A 125 7.79 -8.63 -0.93
C VAL A 125 9.29 -8.43 -0.68
N ASP A 126 9.69 -8.37 0.59
CA ASP A 126 11.10 -8.26 0.98
C ASP A 126 11.55 -9.61 1.53
N ILE A 127 12.62 -10.20 0.98
CA ILE A 127 13.18 -11.51 1.38
C ILE A 127 14.66 -11.35 1.73
N LEU A 128 15.05 -11.85 2.89
CA LEU A 128 16.40 -11.93 3.37
C LEU A 128 17.01 -13.28 2.97
N ILE A 129 18.20 -13.26 2.37
CA ILE A 129 19.00 -14.44 2.01
C ILE A 129 20.48 -14.18 2.33
N ASP A 130 21.29 -15.22 2.35
CA ASP A 130 22.75 -15.04 2.32
C ASP A 130 23.19 -14.59 0.92
N ARG A 131 24.19 -13.70 0.86
CA ARG A 131 24.71 -13.20 -0.42
C ARG A 131 25.27 -14.33 -1.29
N ALA A 132 25.83 -15.35 -0.67
CA ALA A 132 26.38 -16.52 -1.36
C ALA A 132 25.29 -17.29 -2.14
N ASP A 133 24.04 -17.17 -1.74
CA ASP A 133 22.91 -17.86 -2.36
C ASP A 133 22.25 -17.08 -3.50
N LEU A 134 22.70 -15.85 -3.79
CA LEU A 134 22.05 -14.99 -4.78
C LEU A 134 21.91 -15.64 -6.16
N GLU A 135 22.92 -16.32 -6.66
CA GLU A 135 22.89 -16.97 -7.98
C GLU A 135 21.85 -18.12 -8.01
N ARG A 136 21.83 -18.93 -6.96
CA ARG A 136 20.85 -20.02 -6.80
C ARG A 136 19.44 -19.47 -6.65
N ALA A 137 19.27 -18.41 -5.86
CA ALA A 137 18.00 -17.73 -5.67
C ALA A 137 17.48 -17.12 -6.98
N THR A 138 18.38 -16.53 -7.78
CA THR A 138 18.04 -16.00 -9.10
C THR A 138 17.49 -17.10 -9.99
N ALA A 139 18.20 -18.22 -10.12
CA ALA A 139 17.77 -19.34 -10.94
C ALA A 139 16.40 -19.90 -10.46
N ALA A 140 16.21 -20.04 -9.14
CA ALA A 140 14.97 -20.55 -8.56
C ALA A 140 13.76 -19.63 -8.82
N LEU A 141 13.95 -18.32 -8.66
CA LEU A 141 12.89 -17.34 -8.86
C LEU A 141 12.55 -17.16 -10.36
N GLU A 142 13.55 -17.17 -11.24
CA GLU A 142 13.33 -17.11 -12.69
C GLU A 142 12.59 -18.36 -13.21
N ALA A 143 12.87 -19.54 -12.67
CA ALA A 143 12.17 -20.77 -13.02
C ALA A 143 10.66 -20.71 -12.74
N VAL A 144 10.20 -19.85 -11.83
CA VAL A 144 8.78 -19.65 -11.53
C VAL A 144 8.23 -18.34 -12.11
N GLY A 145 8.92 -17.75 -13.11
CA GLY A 145 8.42 -16.65 -13.94
C GLY A 145 8.73 -15.24 -13.44
N PHE A 146 9.57 -15.09 -12.42
CA PHE A 146 10.11 -13.77 -12.08
C PHE A 146 11.22 -13.38 -13.05
N VAL A 147 11.44 -12.06 -13.19
CA VAL A 147 12.52 -11.51 -14.02
C VAL A 147 13.45 -10.71 -13.11
N HIS A 148 14.72 -11.11 -13.06
CA HIS A 148 15.74 -10.44 -12.26
C HIS A 148 16.09 -9.08 -12.84
N SER A 149 16.29 -8.10 -11.98
CA SER A 149 16.83 -6.78 -12.30
C SER A 149 17.64 -6.25 -11.12
N PHE A 150 18.73 -5.54 -11.42
CA PHE A 150 19.51 -4.83 -10.41
C PHE A 150 19.28 -3.33 -10.59
N THR A 151 18.65 -2.71 -9.59
CA THR A 151 18.22 -1.31 -9.70
C THR A 151 18.45 -0.60 -8.36
N PHE A 152 19.02 0.61 -8.41
CA PHE A 152 19.35 1.43 -7.22
C PHE A 152 20.11 0.67 -6.12
N GLY A 153 21.01 -0.23 -6.50
CA GLY A 153 21.82 -1.02 -5.57
C GLY A 153 21.09 -2.21 -4.92
N ILE A 154 19.88 -2.55 -5.39
CA ILE A 154 19.07 -3.64 -4.85
C ILE A 154 18.75 -4.64 -5.95
N HIS A 155 18.86 -5.94 -5.63
CA HIS A 155 18.37 -7.01 -6.49
C HIS A 155 16.86 -7.15 -6.31
N ILE A 156 16.12 -7.02 -7.42
CA ILE A 156 14.68 -7.16 -7.44
C ILE A 156 14.26 -8.23 -8.46
N PHE A 157 13.13 -8.87 -8.20
CA PHE A 157 12.54 -9.84 -9.10
C PHE A 157 11.11 -9.39 -9.40
N VAL A 158 10.92 -8.85 -10.60
CA VAL A 158 9.61 -8.37 -11.05
C VAL A 158 8.75 -9.53 -11.52
N ASP A 159 7.44 -9.40 -11.37
CA ASP A 159 6.46 -10.42 -11.72
C ASP A 159 6.20 -10.42 -13.24
N GLY A 160 7.02 -11.17 -13.97
CA GLY A 160 7.06 -11.18 -15.43
C GLY A 160 7.66 -9.90 -16.05
N PRO A 161 7.78 -9.84 -17.38
CA PRO A 161 8.49 -8.76 -18.08
C PRO A 161 7.79 -7.39 -18.00
N GLN A 162 6.53 -7.35 -17.62
CA GLN A 162 5.75 -6.11 -17.44
C GLN A 162 5.57 -5.75 -15.94
N GLY A 163 6.22 -6.48 -15.05
CA GLY A 163 6.14 -6.27 -13.61
C GLY A 163 6.70 -4.90 -13.19
N LYS A 164 6.14 -4.32 -12.14
CA LYS A 164 6.57 -3.03 -11.60
C LYS A 164 7.54 -3.22 -10.45
N ALA A 165 8.61 -2.43 -10.42
CA ALA A 165 9.65 -2.52 -9.37
C ALA A 165 9.08 -2.38 -7.94
N ARG A 166 8.06 -1.53 -7.72
CA ARG A 166 7.42 -1.38 -6.41
C ARG A 166 6.66 -2.62 -5.94
N GLU A 167 6.27 -3.49 -6.88
CA GLU A 167 5.50 -4.71 -6.66
C GLU A 167 6.40 -5.95 -6.66
N ALA A 168 7.70 -5.77 -6.84
CA ALA A 168 8.68 -6.85 -6.97
C ALA A 168 8.95 -7.58 -5.64
N VAL A 169 9.62 -8.71 -5.76
CA VAL A 169 10.37 -9.32 -4.67
C VAL A 169 11.73 -8.62 -4.59
N HIS A 170 12.04 -8.03 -3.43
CA HIS A 170 13.29 -7.37 -3.14
C HIS A 170 14.18 -8.29 -2.32
N ILE A 171 15.41 -8.47 -2.74
CA ILE A 171 16.37 -9.26 -1.98
C ILE A 171 17.19 -8.35 -1.06
N LEU A 172 17.22 -8.73 0.20
CA LEU A 172 18.08 -8.18 1.24
C LEU A 172 19.13 -9.22 1.60
N PHE A 173 20.32 -8.78 1.98
CA PHE A 173 21.39 -9.69 2.34
C PHE A 173 21.60 -9.75 3.84
N ALA A 174 21.60 -10.96 4.37
CA ALA A 174 21.84 -11.24 5.77
C ALA A 174 23.21 -10.73 6.21
N GLY A 175 23.27 -10.10 7.38
CA GLY A 175 24.51 -9.55 7.95
C GLY A 175 25.06 -8.30 7.25
N GLU A 176 24.38 -7.75 6.22
CA GLU A 176 24.87 -6.60 5.46
C GLU A 176 23.98 -5.36 5.65
N PRO A 177 24.54 -4.14 5.62
CA PRO A 177 23.74 -2.93 5.55
C PRO A 177 22.90 -2.90 4.27
N VAL A 178 21.60 -2.57 4.39
CA VAL A 178 20.70 -2.41 3.21
C VAL A 178 21.11 -1.17 2.41
N LYS A 179 21.57 -0.13 3.11
CA LYS A 179 22.20 1.05 2.51
C LYS A 179 23.55 1.31 3.16
N PRO A 180 24.53 1.85 2.44
CA PRO A 180 25.86 2.11 2.99
C PRO A 180 25.87 2.99 4.26
N ALA A 181 24.85 3.85 4.43
CA ALA A 181 24.74 4.75 5.57
C ALA A 181 23.87 4.19 6.72
N ASP A 182 23.38 2.97 6.62
CA ASP A 182 22.56 2.38 7.66
C ASP A 182 23.39 2.13 8.92
N PRO A 183 22.92 2.54 10.12
CA PRO A 183 23.67 2.42 11.36
C PRO A 183 23.78 0.97 11.86
N VAL A 184 22.91 0.09 11.38
CA VAL A 184 22.85 -1.33 11.76
C VAL A 184 22.64 -2.18 10.50
N ALA A 185 23.38 -3.28 10.39
CA ALA A 185 23.21 -4.25 9.33
C ALA A 185 21.87 -5.00 9.44
N ALA A 186 21.41 -5.59 8.34
CA ALA A 186 20.30 -6.56 8.37
C ALA A 186 20.69 -7.76 9.25
N PRO A 187 19.71 -8.44 9.88
CA PRO A 187 20.00 -9.61 10.69
C PRO A 187 20.59 -10.75 9.86
N ASP A 188 21.17 -11.74 10.53
CA ASP A 188 21.44 -13.03 9.92
C ASP A 188 20.17 -13.90 9.89
N LEU A 189 20.27 -15.09 9.28
CA LEU A 189 19.15 -16.02 9.15
C LEU A 189 18.97 -16.96 10.37
N SER A 190 19.75 -16.79 11.44
CA SER A 190 19.61 -17.60 12.66
C SER A 190 18.39 -17.20 13.48
N ALA A 191 18.03 -15.90 13.47
CA ALA A 191 16.92 -15.33 14.21
C ALA A 191 15.68 -15.21 13.31
N THR A 192 14.92 -16.29 13.18
CA THR A 192 13.69 -16.36 12.39
C THR A 192 12.58 -17.06 13.17
N ASP A 193 11.33 -16.73 12.88
CA ASP A 193 10.14 -17.36 13.40
C ASP A 193 9.32 -18.02 12.27
N LEU A 194 8.46 -18.96 12.60
CA LEU A 194 7.59 -19.63 11.64
C LEU A 194 6.20 -18.99 11.66
N HIS A 195 5.68 -18.64 10.48
CA HIS A 195 4.33 -18.11 10.32
C HIS A 195 3.65 -18.78 9.12
N GLU A 196 2.51 -19.43 9.33
CA GLU A 196 1.71 -20.07 8.27
C GLU A 196 2.52 -20.93 7.27
N GLY A 197 3.59 -21.58 7.72
CA GLY A 197 4.40 -22.47 6.89
C GLY A 197 5.59 -21.81 6.20
N TYR A 198 5.88 -20.53 6.42
CA TYR A 198 7.10 -19.87 5.93
C TYR A 198 7.82 -19.12 7.06
N ARG A 199 9.13 -18.87 6.85
CA ARG A 199 9.95 -18.17 7.83
C ARG A 199 9.83 -16.65 7.67
N ILE A 200 9.70 -15.98 8.80
CA ILE A 200 9.75 -14.51 8.91
C ILE A 200 10.93 -14.13 9.81
N VAL A 201 11.48 -12.95 9.62
CA VAL A 201 12.44 -12.36 10.55
C VAL A 201 11.80 -12.24 11.93
N ASP A 202 12.53 -12.56 13.00
CA ASP A 202 12.00 -12.44 14.35
C ASP A 202 11.63 -10.99 14.70
N LEU A 203 10.84 -10.82 15.76
CA LEU A 203 10.26 -9.52 16.08
C LEU A 203 11.31 -8.47 16.41
N ASP A 204 12.30 -8.76 17.25
CA ASP A 204 13.32 -7.80 17.68
C ASP A 204 14.20 -7.37 16.50
N GLN A 205 14.52 -8.30 15.60
CA GLN A 205 15.28 -8.02 14.39
C GLN A 205 14.44 -7.20 13.37
N LEU A 206 13.15 -7.51 13.24
CA LEU A 206 12.25 -6.74 12.38
C LEU A 206 12.12 -5.30 12.86
N ILE A 207 11.96 -5.09 14.18
CA ILE A 207 11.94 -3.76 14.80
C ILE A 207 13.26 -3.03 14.51
N THR A 208 14.40 -3.70 14.70
CA THR A 208 15.73 -3.17 14.38
C THR A 208 15.84 -2.71 12.93
N MET A 209 15.41 -3.54 11.97
CA MET A 209 15.41 -3.19 10.55
C MET A 209 14.52 -1.96 10.25
N LYS A 210 13.34 -1.87 10.87
CA LYS A 210 12.41 -0.75 10.70
C LYS A 210 12.97 0.54 11.28
N LEU A 211 13.54 0.48 12.47
CA LEU A 211 14.21 1.63 13.11
C LEU A 211 15.48 2.05 12.35
N THR A 212 16.21 1.12 11.74
CA THR A 212 17.37 1.43 10.90
C THR A 212 16.96 2.21 9.67
N ALA A 213 15.96 1.74 8.92
CA ALA A 213 15.49 2.40 7.71
C ALA A 213 14.74 3.73 7.99
N PHE A 214 13.93 3.76 9.03
CA PHE A 214 13.18 4.87 9.61
C PHE A 214 12.49 5.82 8.62
N ARG A 215 12.06 5.28 7.47
CA ARG A 215 11.23 6.02 6.50
C ARG A 215 9.83 6.19 7.05
N LEU A 216 9.05 7.11 6.52
CA LEU A 216 7.67 7.35 6.97
C LEU A 216 6.84 6.05 7.05
N LYS A 217 6.92 5.19 6.04
CA LYS A 217 6.24 3.89 6.07
C LYS A 217 6.75 2.93 7.16
N ASP A 218 8.04 3.02 7.52
CA ASP A 218 8.62 2.17 8.57
C ASP A 218 8.17 2.65 9.95
N ARG A 219 8.03 3.97 10.13
CA ARG A 219 7.45 4.58 11.35
C ARG A 219 5.99 4.15 11.54
N VAL A 220 5.18 4.19 10.47
CA VAL A 220 3.79 3.69 10.51
C VAL A 220 3.73 2.22 10.92
N HIS A 221 4.58 1.36 10.37
CA HIS A 221 4.64 -0.05 10.77
C HIS A 221 5.05 -0.23 12.25
N LEU A 222 5.97 0.60 12.76
CA LEU A 222 6.35 0.58 14.17
C LEU A 222 5.19 1.02 15.07
N LEU A 223 4.45 2.06 14.68
CA LEU A 223 3.26 2.51 15.39
C LEU A 223 2.17 1.43 15.40
N ASP A 224 1.91 0.75 14.28
CA ASP A 224 0.98 -0.39 14.24
C ASP A 224 1.39 -1.50 15.24
N MET A 225 2.69 -1.79 15.36
CA MET A 225 3.21 -2.79 16.31
C MET A 225 3.14 -2.31 17.76
N ILE A 226 3.27 -1.00 18.02
CA ILE A 226 3.05 -0.39 19.35
C ILE A 226 1.57 -0.51 19.71
N ASP A 227 0.67 -0.15 18.82
CA ASP A 227 -0.78 -0.14 19.04
C ASP A 227 -1.31 -1.50 19.45
N VAL A 228 -0.84 -2.58 18.82
CA VAL A 228 -1.22 -3.97 19.17
C VAL A 228 -0.40 -4.55 20.34
N GLY A 229 0.51 -3.77 20.97
CA GLY A 229 1.28 -4.22 22.12
C GLY A 229 2.46 -5.15 21.82
N LEU A 230 2.91 -5.25 20.58
CA LEU A 230 4.13 -5.97 20.21
C LEU A 230 5.42 -5.22 20.59
N ILE A 231 5.34 -3.92 20.72
CA ILE A 231 6.43 -3.02 21.10
C ILE A 231 6.00 -2.24 22.34
N ASP A 232 6.87 -2.21 23.33
CA ASP A 232 6.69 -1.46 24.57
C ASP A 232 7.98 -0.76 25.02
N GLY A 233 7.96 -0.11 26.18
CA GLY A 233 9.13 0.55 26.75
C GLY A 233 10.28 -0.40 27.08
N GLN A 234 10.05 -1.69 27.30
CA GLN A 234 11.10 -2.67 27.58
C GLN A 234 11.86 -3.03 26.29
N THR A 235 11.22 -2.87 25.13
CA THR A 235 11.84 -3.10 23.81
C THR A 235 13.05 -2.19 23.59
N VAL A 236 13.02 -0.95 24.12
CA VAL A 236 14.13 0.02 23.98
C VAL A 236 15.45 -0.57 24.48
N ALA A 237 15.44 -1.22 25.64
CA ALA A 237 16.64 -1.78 26.26
C ALA A 237 17.29 -2.93 25.45
N ARG A 238 16.54 -3.59 24.56
CA ARG A 238 17.03 -4.68 23.71
C ARG A 238 17.62 -4.20 22.40
N LEU A 239 17.41 -2.91 22.05
CA LEU A 239 17.85 -2.34 20.79
C LEU A 239 19.32 -1.89 20.82
N PRO A 240 20.02 -1.93 19.67
CA PRO A 240 21.29 -1.24 19.49
C PRO A 240 21.18 0.24 19.87
N ALA A 241 22.16 0.75 20.61
CA ALA A 241 22.15 2.11 21.15
C ALA A 241 21.81 3.23 20.12
N PRO A 242 22.27 3.19 18.85
CA PRO A 242 21.92 4.21 17.87
C PRO A 242 20.41 4.27 17.49
N LEU A 243 19.65 3.21 17.81
CA LEU A 243 18.23 3.09 17.43
C LEU A 243 17.28 3.43 18.59
N GLN A 244 17.76 3.41 19.83
CA GLN A 244 16.95 3.65 21.02
C GLN A 244 16.19 5.00 20.97
N PRO A 245 16.85 6.15 20.62
CA PRO A 245 16.15 7.42 20.57
C PRO A 245 14.99 7.46 19.55
N ARG A 246 15.11 6.68 18.46
CA ARG A 246 14.05 6.59 17.44
C ARG A 246 12.81 5.87 17.95
N LEU A 247 12.98 4.82 18.77
CA LEU A 247 11.84 4.14 19.38
C LEU A 247 11.24 4.97 20.52
N GLU A 248 12.08 5.64 21.34
CA GLU A 248 11.61 6.55 22.37
C GLU A 248 10.74 7.68 21.81
N GLU A 249 11.13 8.25 20.65
CA GLU A 249 10.34 9.26 19.93
C GLU A 249 8.93 8.74 19.58
N LEU A 250 8.83 7.51 19.06
CA LEU A 250 7.55 6.91 18.66
C LEU A 250 6.69 6.56 19.88
N LEU A 251 7.29 6.03 20.95
CA LEU A 251 6.57 5.71 22.19
C LEU A 251 6.05 6.96 22.90
N ALA A 252 6.76 8.10 22.78
CA ALA A 252 6.30 9.38 23.34
C ALA A 252 5.18 10.03 22.52
N ASN A 253 5.03 9.66 21.23
CA ASN A 253 4.05 10.24 20.30
C ASN A 253 3.35 9.12 19.50
N PRO A 254 2.53 8.27 20.14
CA PRO A 254 1.93 7.11 19.48
C PRO A 254 0.90 7.48 18.40
N ASP A 255 0.37 8.68 18.45
CA ASP A 255 -0.58 9.19 17.43
C ASP A 255 0.12 9.80 16.20
N GLY A 256 1.46 9.94 16.21
CA GLY A 256 2.29 10.39 15.07
C GLY A 256 2.67 11.85 15.11
#